data_5d666f40031c3fe5b45dbf74861a8d36
#
_entry.id   5d666f40031c3fe5b45dbf74861a8d36
#
_cell.length_a   1.000
_cell.length_b   1.000
_cell.length_c   1.000
_cell.angle_alpha   90.00
_cell.angle_beta   90.00
_cell.angle_gamma   90.00
#
_symmetry.space_group_name_H-M   'P 1'
#
loop_
_entity.id
_entity.type
_entity.pdbx_description
1 polymer ?
#
loop_
_entity_poly.entity_id
_entity_poly.type
_entity_poly.pdbx_seq_one_letter_code
_entity_poly.pdbx_strand_id
1 'polypeptide(L)'
;PPSLETPCNWQELADEIAGHDAALTIVSRRADAAELFRLIKARADGARCWHLSALMCAQHRSDTIAEIKSALTAHREALAAGQQPVPLHVVSTQLVEAGVDLDFPVVYRALAGLDSIAQAAGRCNREGKLPVPGAVHVFVPPTKAPPGLLTLARDTCKAVWRGLPADPFALPLIDLYFKRLYHDAPSTDKARICD
;
A
#
# COMPACT_ATOMS: atom_id res chain seq x y z
N PRO A 1 19.27 -3.12 1.58
CA PRO A 1 17.86 -3.21 1.98
C PRO A 1 17.45 -1.92 2.66
N PRO A 2 16.26 -1.37 2.35
CA PRO A 2 15.80 -0.16 3.01
C PRO A 2 15.71 -0.38 4.51
N SER A 3 16.27 0.56 5.27
CA SER A 3 16.20 0.53 6.73
C SER A 3 14.76 0.80 7.18
N LEU A 4 14.16 -0.09 7.99
CA LEU A 4 12.87 0.14 8.62
C LEU A 4 12.93 1.23 9.73
N GLU A 5 14.10 1.81 9.96
CA GLU A 5 14.33 2.87 10.96
C GLU A 5 14.39 4.25 10.34
N THR A 6 14.75 4.37 9.04
CA THR A 6 14.98 5.66 8.40
C THR A 6 13.71 6.12 7.67
N PRO A 7 13.12 7.25 8.07
CA PRO A 7 12.00 7.84 7.33
C PRO A 7 12.43 8.23 5.90
N CYS A 8 11.53 7.98 4.93
CA CYS A 8 11.75 8.40 3.56
C CYS A 8 11.60 9.92 3.41
N ASN A 9 12.17 10.45 2.32
CA ASN A 9 11.85 11.78 1.83
C ASN A 9 10.67 11.68 0.86
N TRP A 10 9.60 12.47 1.07
CA TRP A 10 8.42 12.45 0.18
C TRP A 10 8.74 12.80 -1.27
N GLN A 11 9.71 13.70 -1.49
CA GLN A 11 10.08 14.13 -2.84
C GLN A 11 10.76 12.98 -3.59
N GLU A 12 11.77 12.36 -2.96
CA GLU A 12 12.51 11.22 -3.53
C GLU A 12 11.60 10.01 -3.77
N LEU A 13 10.71 9.71 -2.82
CA LEU A 13 9.73 8.64 -2.98
C LEU A 13 8.75 8.93 -4.13
N ALA A 14 8.31 10.17 -4.29
CA ALA A 14 7.44 10.55 -5.40
C ALA A 14 8.16 10.47 -6.76
N ASP A 15 9.45 10.80 -6.82
CA ASP A 15 10.28 10.64 -8.02
C ASP A 15 10.41 9.15 -8.39
N GLU A 16 10.68 8.29 -7.40
CA GLU A 16 10.77 6.84 -7.59
C GLU A 16 9.44 6.25 -8.10
N ILE A 17 8.31 6.60 -7.44
CA ILE A 17 6.98 6.11 -7.83
C ILE A 17 6.61 6.57 -9.23
N ALA A 18 6.86 7.85 -9.57
CA ALA A 18 6.54 8.41 -10.88
C ALA A 18 7.35 7.78 -12.03
N GLY A 19 8.49 7.14 -11.72
CA GLY A 19 9.30 6.40 -12.68
C GLY A 19 8.73 5.04 -13.10
N HIS A 20 7.66 4.55 -12.46
CA HIS A 20 7.02 3.30 -12.83
C HIS A 20 5.89 3.51 -13.84
N ASP A 21 5.69 2.55 -14.74
CA ASP A 21 4.56 2.55 -15.66
C ASP A 21 3.21 2.35 -14.94
N ALA A 22 3.18 1.57 -13.87
CA ALA A 22 1.99 1.39 -13.04
C ALA A 22 2.36 1.12 -11.58
N ALA A 23 1.85 1.94 -10.65
CA ALA A 23 2.13 1.79 -9.23
C ALA A 23 0.91 2.10 -8.35
N LEU A 24 0.73 1.29 -7.29
CA LEU A 24 -0.22 1.54 -6.21
C LEU A 24 0.56 1.94 -4.95
N THR A 25 0.22 3.09 -4.37
CA THR A 25 0.81 3.54 -3.11
C THR A 25 -0.25 3.57 -2.02
N ILE A 26 0.03 2.89 -0.90
CA ILE A 26 -0.90 2.80 0.23
C ILE A 26 -0.24 3.40 1.48
N VAL A 27 -0.89 4.37 2.08
CA VAL A 27 -0.46 5.05 3.30
C VAL A 27 -1.50 4.95 4.41
N SER A 28 -1.10 5.23 5.66
CA SER A 28 -1.99 5.11 6.81
C SER A 28 -2.73 6.40 7.17
N ARG A 29 -2.32 7.54 6.61
CA ARG A 29 -2.91 8.86 6.91
C ARG A 29 -3.42 9.52 5.63
N ARG A 30 -4.59 10.14 5.73
CA ARG A 30 -5.20 10.87 4.59
C ARG A 30 -4.34 12.05 4.13
N ALA A 31 -3.71 12.75 5.08
CA ALA A 31 -2.82 13.87 4.74
C ALA A 31 -1.60 13.40 3.94
N ASP A 32 -1.03 12.24 4.30
CA ASP A 32 0.09 11.64 3.56
C ASP A 32 -0.33 11.22 2.16
N ALA A 33 -1.55 10.66 2.01
CA ALA A 33 -2.10 10.29 0.71
C ALA A 33 -2.30 11.52 -0.19
N ALA A 34 -2.84 12.60 0.36
CA ALA A 34 -3.05 13.84 -0.39
C ALA A 34 -1.72 14.48 -0.82
N GLU A 35 -0.72 14.50 0.07
CA GLU A 35 0.60 15.05 -0.23
C GLU A 35 1.33 14.22 -1.31
N LEU A 36 1.39 12.89 -1.15
CA LEU A 36 2.01 12.02 -2.15
C LEU A 36 1.30 12.11 -3.50
N PHE A 37 -0.04 12.11 -3.51
CA PHE A 37 -0.80 12.29 -4.74
C PHE A 37 -0.42 13.58 -5.47
N ARG A 38 -0.33 14.71 -4.74
CA ARG A 38 0.07 16.00 -5.29
C ARG A 38 1.49 15.95 -5.87
N LEU A 39 2.42 15.32 -5.15
CA LEU A 39 3.83 15.22 -5.56
C LEU A 39 4.01 14.31 -6.78
N ILE A 40 3.36 13.15 -6.81
CA ILE A 40 3.42 12.21 -7.94
C ILE A 40 2.78 12.84 -9.18
N LYS A 41 1.60 13.45 -9.03
CA LYS A 41 0.91 14.10 -10.14
C LYS A 41 1.72 15.24 -10.78
N ALA A 42 2.53 15.93 -9.98
CA ALA A 42 3.40 17.00 -10.48
C ALA A 42 4.63 16.48 -11.26
N ARG A 43 4.98 15.20 -11.11
CA ARG A 43 6.16 14.55 -11.71
C ARG A 43 5.81 13.64 -12.88
N ALA A 44 4.69 12.98 -12.79
CA ALA A 44 4.25 11.99 -13.76
C ALA A 44 3.53 12.67 -14.92
N ASP A 45 4.30 13.33 -15.80
CA ASP A 45 3.75 13.99 -16.99
C ASP A 45 3.07 12.97 -17.92
N GLY A 46 1.85 13.31 -18.39
CA GLY A 46 1.05 12.42 -19.22
C GLY A 46 0.46 11.19 -18.52
N ALA A 47 0.77 10.96 -17.24
CA ALA A 47 0.23 9.82 -16.49
C ALA A 47 -1.19 10.07 -15.98
N ARG A 48 -1.96 8.99 -15.86
CA ARG A 48 -3.24 9.00 -15.14
C ARG A 48 -3.00 8.79 -13.64
N CYS A 49 -3.49 9.72 -12.83
CA CYS A 49 -3.29 9.67 -11.38
C CYS A 49 -4.63 9.73 -10.66
N TRP A 50 -4.83 8.85 -9.67
CA TRP A 50 -6.01 8.83 -8.81
C TRP A 50 -5.65 8.85 -7.34
N HIS A 51 -6.51 9.50 -6.57
CA HIS A 51 -6.47 9.49 -5.11
C HIS A 51 -7.73 8.82 -4.57
N LEU A 52 -7.57 7.76 -3.79
CA LEU A 52 -8.67 7.05 -3.14
C LEU A 52 -8.65 7.27 -1.62
N SER A 53 -9.79 7.70 -1.08
CA SER A 53 -9.95 7.98 0.34
C SER A 53 -11.34 7.56 0.84
N ALA A 54 -11.41 7.16 2.10
CA ALA A 54 -12.69 6.84 2.76
C ALA A 54 -13.66 8.03 2.88
N LEU A 55 -13.18 9.28 2.64
CA LEU A 55 -14.03 10.48 2.59
C LEU A 55 -14.80 10.64 1.27
N MET A 56 -14.46 9.88 0.24
CA MET A 56 -15.22 9.90 -1.01
C MET A 56 -16.62 9.34 -0.76
N CYS A 57 -17.64 9.95 -1.35
CA CYS A 57 -18.96 9.35 -1.33
C CYS A 57 -18.94 7.99 -2.06
N ALA A 58 -19.86 7.10 -1.71
CA ALA A 58 -19.85 5.72 -2.19
C ALA A 58 -19.89 5.63 -3.72
N GLN A 59 -20.73 6.45 -4.37
CA GLN A 59 -20.83 6.46 -5.83
C GLN A 59 -19.51 6.89 -6.49
N HIS A 60 -18.97 8.07 -6.09
CA HIS A 60 -17.71 8.57 -6.65
C HIS A 60 -16.56 7.57 -6.46
N ARG A 61 -16.49 6.92 -5.29
CA ARG A 61 -15.50 5.87 -5.04
C ARG A 61 -15.66 4.68 -5.99
N SER A 62 -16.88 4.21 -6.21
CA SER A 62 -17.17 3.09 -7.11
C SER A 62 -16.81 3.44 -8.56
N ASP A 63 -17.15 4.63 -9.00
CA ASP A 63 -16.85 5.12 -10.35
C ASP A 63 -15.34 5.24 -10.55
N THR A 64 -14.62 5.82 -9.59
CA THR A 64 -13.15 5.93 -9.63
C THR A 64 -12.48 4.56 -9.66
N ILE A 65 -12.96 3.58 -8.87
CA ILE A 65 -12.42 2.21 -8.90
C ILE A 65 -12.68 1.56 -10.27
N ALA A 66 -13.84 1.78 -10.88
CA ALA A 66 -14.14 1.26 -12.22
C ALA A 66 -13.23 1.89 -13.29
N GLU A 67 -12.97 3.19 -13.20
CA GLU A 67 -12.01 3.88 -14.08
C GLU A 67 -10.59 3.32 -13.94
N ILE A 68 -10.10 3.10 -12.71
CA ILE A 68 -8.80 2.52 -12.46
C ILE A 68 -8.70 1.10 -13.05
N LYS A 69 -9.72 0.26 -12.86
CA LYS A 69 -9.77 -1.09 -13.44
C LYS A 69 -9.70 -1.08 -14.97
N SER A 70 -10.47 -0.20 -15.60
CA SER A 70 -10.46 -0.01 -17.06
C SER A 70 -9.08 0.44 -17.54
N ALA A 71 -8.45 1.38 -16.83
CA ALA A 71 -7.11 1.87 -17.15
C ALA A 71 -6.03 0.78 -17.01
N LEU A 72 -6.10 -0.04 -15.94
CA LEU A 72 -5.20 -1.18 -15.75
C LEU A 72 -5.35 -2.24 -16.84
N THR A 73 -6.57 -2.47 -17.31
CA THR A 73 -6.83 -3.39 -18.44
C THR A 73 -6.20 -2.86 -19.71
N ALA A 74 -6.47 -1.60 -20.08
CA ALA A 74 -5.89 -0.97 -21.26
C ALA A 74 -4.35 -0.91 -21.21
N HIS A 75 -3.78 -0.66 -20.03
CA HIS A 75 -2.34 -0.69 -19.80
C HIS A 75 -1.74 -2.07 -20.10
N ARG A 76 -2.34 -3.15 -19.59
CA ARG A 76 -1.91 -4.53 -19.87
C ARG A 76 -2.04 -4.91 -21.35
N GLU A 77 -3.12 -4.50 -21.99
CA GLU A 77 -3.34 -4.73 -23.41
C GLU A 77 -2.30 -4.04 -24.28
N ALA A 78 -1.94 -2.78 -23.95
CA ALA A 78 -0.89 -2.05 -24.63
C ALA A 78 0.47 -2.74 -24.51
N LEU A 79 0.83 -3.19 -23.29
CA LEU A 79 2.06 -3.97 -23.05
C LEU A 79 2.07 -5.26 -23.87
N ALA A 80 0.97 -6.00 -23.89
CA ALA A 80 0.85 -7.24 -24.63
C ALA A 80 0.97 -7.02 -26.16
N ALA A 81 0.54 -5.85 -26.64
CA ALA A 81 0.69 -5.44 -28.04
C ALA A 81 2.08 -4.83 -28.36
N GLY A 82 3.02 -4.80 -27.41
CA GLY A 82 4.33 -4.19 -27.59
C GLY A 82 4.28 -2.65 -27.72
N GLN A 83 3.20 -2.04 -27.27
CA GLN A 83 3.01 -0.58 -27.26
C GLN A 83 3.43 -0.01 -25.92
N GLN A 84 3.84 1.26 -25.90
CA GLN A 84 4.10 1.95 -24.66
C GLN A 84 2.77 2.34 -24.01
N PRO A 85 2.49 1.82 -22.79
CA PRO A 85 1.24 2.14 -22.09
C PRO A 85 1.28 3.56 -21.53
N VAL A 86 0.10 4.15 -21.31
CA VAL A 86 -0.02 5.37 -20.51
C VAL A 86 0.29 5.02 -19.05
N PRO A 87 1.25 5.69 -18.40
CA PRO A 87 1.57 5.43 -17.00
C PRO A 87 0.36 5.71 -16.09
N LEU A 88 0.24 4.94 -15.00
CA LEU A 88 -0.88 5.09 -14.09
C LEU A 88 -0.46 4.91 -12.62
N HIS A 89 -0.88 5.86 -11.79
CA HIS A 89 -0.55 5.89 -10.38
C HIS A 89 -1.80 6.04 -9.52
N VAL A 90 -1.91 5.20 -8.51
CA VAL A 90 -2.99 5.29 -7.52
C VAL A 90 -2.39 5.51 -6.15
N VAL A 91 -2.83 6.55 -5.46
CA VAL A 91 -2.49 6.79 -4.06
C VAL A 91 -3.74 6.60 -3.21
N SER A 92 -3.67 5.75 -2.21
CA SER A 92 -4.80 5.39 -1.37
C SER A 92 -4.43 5.31 0.11
N THR A 93 -5.43 5.41 0.96
CA THR A 93 -5.35 4.91 2.34
C THR A 93 -5.62 3.40 2.36
N GLN A 94 -5.73 2.78 3.55
CA GLN A 94 -6.03 1.35 3.70
C GLN A 94 -7.34 0.90 3.02
N LEU A 95 -8.10 1.81 2.44
CA LEU A 95 -9.36 1.52 1.74
C LEU A 95 -9.23 0.41 0.70
N VAL A 96 -8.08 0.30 0.03
CA VAL A 96 -7.86 -0.68 -1.04
C VAL A 96 -7.33 -2.03 -0.52
N GLU A 97 -7.00 -2.14 0.76
CA GLU A 97 -6.50 -3.39 1.34
C GLU A 97 -7.59 -4.47 1.37
N ALA A 98 -8.84 -4.08 1.64
CA ALA A 98 -9.99 -4.98 1.66
C ALA A 98 -11.11 -4.51 0.73
N GLY A 99 -11.82 -5.46 0.11
CA GLY A 99 -13.04 -5.18 -0.66
C GLY A 99 -12.84 -4.50 -2.03
N VAL A 100 -11.61 -4.17 -2.41
CA VAL A 100 -11.30 -3.57 -3.72
C VAL A 100 -10.40 -4.51 -4.50
N ASP A 101 -10.83 -4.89 -5.69
CA ASP A 101 -10.07 -5.77 -6.57
C ASP A 101 -9.26 -4.95 -7.56
N LEU A 102 -8.02 -4.66 -7.18
CA LEU A 102 -7.00 -3.99 -7.99
C LEU A 102 -5.75 -4.87 -8.05
N ASP A 103 -5.07 -4.87 -9.18
CA ASP A 103 -3.88 -5.66 -9.43
C ASP A 103 -2.82 -4.81 -10.14
N PHE A 104 -1.73 -4.51 -9.43
CA PHE A 104 -0.65 -3.66 -9.88
C PHE A 104 0.67 -4.42 -9.97
N PRO A 105 1.57 -4.07 -10.92
CA PRO A 105 2.92 -4.65 -10.97
C PRO A 105 3.81 -4.20 -9.81
N VAL A 106 3.57 -2.99 -9.29
CA VAL A 106 4.36 -2.41 -8.21
C VAL A 106 3.43 -1.84 -7.13
N VAL A 107 3.70 -2.19 -5.88
CA VAL A 107 2.95 -1.70 -4.71
C VAL A 107 3.91 -1.08 -3.71
N TYR A 108 3.68 0.17 -3.36
CA TYR A 108 4.34 0.86 -2.26
C TYR A 108 3.44 0.86 -1.04
N ARG A 109 3.93 0.38 0.10
CA ARG A 109 3.17 0.35 1.35
C ARG A 109 3.93 1.06 2.46
N ALA A 110 3.34 2.11 3.02
CA ALA A 110 3.84 2.70 4.25
C ALA A 110 3.88 1.66 5.36
N LEU A 111 4.95 1.62 6.14
CA LEU A 111 5.12 0.65 7.22
C LEU A 111 3.91 0.66 8.17
N ALA A 112 3.33 -0.50 8.38
CA ALA A 112 2.10 -0.75 9.12
C ALA A 112 2.17 -2.09 9.85
N GLY A 113 1.04 -2.62 10.30
CA GLY A 113 0.96 -3.98 10.80
C GLY A 113 1.26 -5.01 9.69
N LEU A 114 1.77 -6.17 10.09
CA LEU A 114 2.15 -7.24 9.15
C LEU A 114 0.94 -7.73 8.33
N ASP A 115 -0.22 -7.79 8.94
CA ASP A 115 -1.51 -8.10 8.30
C ASP A 115 -1.86 -7.11 7.20
N SER A 116 -1.68 -5.83 7.46
CA SER A 116 -1.95 -4.74 6.51
C SER A 116 -0.95 -4.76 5.34
N ILE A 117 0.34 -5.04 5.62
CA ILE A 117 1.35 -5.19 4.58
C ILE A 117 1.06 -6.42 3.71
N ALA A 118 0.64 -7.53 4.31
CA ALA A 118 0.25 -8.73 3.58
C ALA A 118 -0.96 -8.49 2.65
N GLN A 119 -1.96 -7.71 3.13
CA GLN A 119 -3.11 -7.32 2.31
C GLN A 119 -2.70 -6.41 1.14
N ALA A 120 -1.77 -5.48 1.36
CA ALA A 120 -1.21 -4.65 0.31
C ALA A 120 -0.41 -5.49 -0.71
N ALA A 121 0.40 -6.44 -0.25
CA ALA A 121 1.12 -7.38 -1.10
C ALA A 121 0.16 -8.23 -1.96
N GLY A 122 -1.00 -8.59 -1.42
CA GLY A 122 -2.07 -9.25 -2.18
C GLY A 122 -2.71 -8.40 -3.29
N ARG A 123 -2.26 -7.15 -3.50
CA ARG A 123 -2.62 -6.27 -4.64
C ARG A 123 -1.51 -6.20 -5.69
N CYS A 124 -0.42 -6.94 -5.47
CA CYS A 124 0.75 -6.96 -6.33
C CYS A 124 0.80 -8.27 -7.10
N ASN A 125 0.64 -8.21 -8.43
CA ASN A 125 0.57 -9.39 -9.31
C ASN A 125 -0.39 -10.48 -8.78
N ARG A 126 -1.54 -10.04 -8.27
CA ARG A 126 -2.54 -10.90 -7.61
C ARG A 126 -3.01 -12.04 -8.50
N GLU A 127 -3.19 -11.76 -9.79
CA GLU A 127 -3.70 -12.73 -10.76
C GLU A 127 -2.58 -13.59 -11.35
N GLY A 128 -1.32 -13.34 -10.99
CA GLY A 128 -0.17 -14.07 -11.53
C GLY A 128 0.04 -13.91 -13.03
N LYS A 129 -0.49 -12.85 -13.62
CA LYS A 129 -0.47 -12.62 -15.09
C LYS A 129 0.77 -11.88 -15.57
N LEU A 130 1.58 -11.35 -14.67
CA LEU A 130 2.82 -10.69 -15.05
C LEU A 130 3.89 -11.74 -15.42
N PRO A 131 4.72 -11.47 -16.43
CA PRO A 131 5.82 -12.36 -16.83
C PRO A 131 6.94 -12.42 -15.77
N VAL A 132 6.97 -11.45 -14.86
CA VAL A 132 7.92 -11.36 -13.75
C VAL A 132 7.16 -11.16 -12.43
N PRO A 133 7.74 -11.57 -11.28
CA PRO A 133 7.15 -11.28 -9.98
C PRO A 133 6.90 -9.77 -9.81
N GLY A 134 5.76 -9.41 -9.23
CA GLY A 134 5.50 -8.02 -8.85
C GLY A 134 6.42 -7.58 -7.70
N ALA A 135 6.61 -6.28 -7.55
CA ALA A 135 7.45 -5.70 -6.52
C ALA A 135 6.63 -5.01 -5.42
N VAL A 136 6.93 -5.34 -4.16
CA VAL A 136 6.32 -4.68 -3.00
C VAL A 136 7.40 -3.95 -2.22
N HIS A 137 7.26 -2.63 -2.13
CA HIS A 137 8.17 -1.74 -1.43
C HIS A 137 7.54 -1.25 -0.12
N VAL A 138 8.15 -1.61 1.01
CA VAL A 138 7.73 -1.09 2.31
C VAL A 138 8.62 0.08 2.69
N PHE A 139 8.04 1.24 2.98
CA PHE A 139 8.75 2.45 3.34
C PHE A 139 8.29 3.03 4.67
N VAL A 140 9.14 3.78 5.34
CA VAL A 140 8.82 4.48 6.60
C VAL A 140 8.42 5.92 6.27
N PRO A 141 7.15 6.32 6.51
CA PRO A 141 6.75 7.71 6.32
C PRO A 141 7.52 8.66 7.24
N PRO A 142 7.78 9.91 6.83
CA PRO A 142 8.36 10.92 7.72
C PRO A 142 7.37 11.38 8.80
N THR A 143 6.10 11.04 8.66
CA THR A 143 5.03 11.35 9.60
C THR A 143 4.83 10.24 10.62
N LYS A 144 4.35 10.59 11.81
CA LYS A 144 4.01 9.59 12.83
C LYS A 144 2.75 8.82 12.41
N ALA A 145 2.73 7.52 12.70
CA ALA A 145 1.52 6.71 12.51
C ALA A 145 0.36 7.25 13.38
N PRO A 146 -0.90 7.03 12.94
CA PRO A 146 -2.06 7.33 13.78
C PRO A 146 -1.95 6.62 15.13
N PRO A 147 -2.27 7.27 16.25
CA PRO A 147 -2.16 6.66 17.58
C PRO A 147 -3.09 5.47 17.76
N GLY A 148 -2.82 4.65 18.79
CA GLY A 148 -3.61 3.47 19.13
C GLY A 148 -3.15 2.21 18.40
N LEU A 149 -4.10 1.36 17.98
CA LEU A 149 -3.81 0.04 17.41
C LEU A 149 -2.91 0.10 16.18
N LEU A 150 -3.04 1.11 15.34
CA LEU A 150 -2.20 1.25 14.12
C LEU A 150 -0.73 1.48 14.48
N THR A 151 -0.45 2.27 15.52
CA THR A 151 0.93 2.46 16.02
C THR A 151 1.46 1.17 16.63
N LEU A 152 0.67 0.50 17.48
CA LEU A 152 1.04 -0.77 18.09
C LEU A 152 1.34 -1.83 17.02
N ALA A 153 0.45 -2.00 16.06
CA ALA A 153 0.61 -2.96 14.96
C ALA A 153 1.89 -2.71 14.15
N ARG A 154 2.16 -1.44 13.80
CA ARG A 154 3.40 -1.04 13.12
C ARG A 154 4.64 -1.38 13.93
N ASP A 155 4.65 -1.04 15.23
CA ASP A 155 5.81 -1.23 16.08
C ASP A 155 6.05 -2.72 16.37
N THR A 156 4.98 -3.50 16.49
CA THR A 156 5.06 -4.97 16.56
C THR A 156 5.63 -5.55 15.27
N CYS A 157 5.19 -5.08 14.11
CA CYS A 157 5.73 -5.50 12.82
C CYS A 157 7.25 -5.19 12.72
N LYS A 158 7.68 -3.98 13.08
CA LYS A 158 9.11 -3.63 13.14
C LYS A 158 9.91 -4.56 14.05
N ALA A 159 9.35 -4.90 15.21
CA ALA A 159 10.03 -5.78 16.16
C ALA A 159 10.16 -7.22 15.64
N VAL A 160 9.15 -7.72 14.93
CA VAL A 160 9.15 -9.07 14.33
C VAL A 160 10.06 -9.13 13.10
N TRP A 161 10.11 -8.07 12.30
CA TRP A 161 10.97 -7.97 11.12
C TRP A 161 12.40 -7.49 11.43
N ARG A 162 12.76 -7.39 12.69
CA ARG A 162 14.14 -7.02 13.08
C ARG A 162 15.13 -7.98 12.46
N GLY A 163 16.07 -7.47 11.68
CA GLY A 163 17.05 -8.27 10.93
C GLY A 163 16.61 -8.64 9.51
N LEU A 164 15.45 -8.17 9.05
CA LEU A 164 14.93 -8.37 7.68
C LEU A 164 14.94 -9.85 7.29
N PRO A 165 13.95 -10.64 7.72
CA PRO A 165 13.88 -12.06 7.44
C PRO A 165 13.83 -12.35 5.94
N ALA A 166 14.40 -13.47 5.51
CA ALA A 166 14.41 -13.88 4.10
C ALA A 166 12.97 -14.08 3.54
N ASP A 167 12.07 -14.58 4.37
CA ASP A 167 10.63 -14.60 4.09
C ASP A 167 9.89 -13.78 5.14
N PRO A 168 9.49 -12.54 4.80
CA PRO A 168 8.79 -11.64 5.72
C PRO A 168 7.38 -12.12 6.10
N PHE A 169 6.81 -13.07 5.38
CA PHE A 169 5.47 -13.64 5.62
C PHE A 169 5.50 -15.10 6.07
N ALA A 170 6.65 -15.60 6.50
CA ALA A 170 6.73 -16.95 7.06
C ALA A 170 5.72 -17.14 8.21
N LEU A 171 5.02 -18.29 8.21
CA LEU A 171 3.99 -18.60 9.21
C LEU A 171 4.45 -18.36 10.67
N PRO A 172 5.68 -18.76 11.08
CA PRO A 172 6.15 -18.48 12.44
C PRO A 172 6.23 -16.98 12.78
N LEU A 173 6.55 -16.12 11.78
CA LEU A 173 6.58 -14.68 11.99
C LEU A 173 5.18 -14.08 12.11
N ILE A 174 4.23 -14.57 11.31
CA ILE A 174 2.82 -14.19 11.41
C ILE A 174 2.26 -14.57 12.79
N ASP A 175 2.50 -15.80 13.26
CA ASP A 175 2.08 -16.26 14.58
C ASP A 175 2.70 -15.40 15.70
N LEU A 176 4.01 -15.14 15.63
CA LEU A 176 4.71 -14.28 16.58
C LEU A 176 4.15 -12.86 16.58
N TYR A 177 3.85 -12.30 15.39
CA TYR A 177 3.26 -10.97 15.26
C TYR A 177 1.92 -10.88 15.98
N PHE A 178 0.99 -11.80 15.72
CA PHE A 178 -0.33 -11.77 16.34
C PHE A 178 -0.28 -12.04 17.85
N LYS A 179 0.56 -12.97 18.31
CA LYS A 179 0.78 -13.23 19.73
C LYS A 179 1.23 -11.96 20.47
N ARG A 180 2.19 -11.23 19.93
CA ARG A 180 2.68 -9.97 20.50
C ARG A 180 1.62 -8.88 20.42
N LEU A 181 0.99 -8.70 19.26
CA LEU A 181 -0.03 -7.67 19.07
C LEU A 181 -1.18 -7.81 20.06
N TYR A 182 -1.69 -9.03 20.28
CA TYR A 182 -2.77 -9.28 21.21
C TYR A 182 -2.34 -9.20 22.69
N HIS A 183 -1.10 -9.60 22.98
CA HIS A 183 -0.55 -9.47 24.33
C HIS A 183 -0.39 -7.99 24.74
N ASP A 184 0.09 -7.15 23.82
CA ASP A 184 0.40 -5.75 24.10
C ASP A 184 -0.82 -4.83 23.89
N ALA A 185 -1.92 -5.34 23.32
CA ALA A 185 -3.13 -4.58 23.12
C ALA A 185 -3.82 -4.30 24.48
N PRO A 186 -4.14 -3.03 24.79
CA PRO A 186 -4.79 -2.68 26.07
C PRO A 186 -6.14 -3.34 26.27
N SER A 187 -6.84 -3.69 25.20
CA SER A 187 -8.09 -4.42 25.17
C SER A 187 -8.32 -4.98 23.78
N THR A 188 -8.73 -6.24 23.69
CA THR A 188 -9.19 -6.88 22.44
C THR A 188 -10.68 -6.64 22.20
N ASP A 189 -11.41 -6.19 23.20
CA ASP A 189 -12.83 -5.81 23.13
C ASP A 189 -13.10 -4.42 23.72
N LYS A 190 -12.47 -3.40 23.13
CA LYS A 190 -12.61 -2.00 23.56
C LYS A 190 -14.06 -1.51 23.45
N ALA A 191 -14.83 -2.05 22.53
CA ALA A 191 -16.24 -1.70 22.31
C ALA A 191 -17.21 -2.50 23.18
N ARG A 192 -16.71 -3.44 24.01
CA ARG A 192 -17.51 -4.33 24.87
C ARG A 192 -18.61 -5.07 24.10
N ILE A 193 -18.26 -5.63 22.97
CA ILE A 193 -19.20 -6.36 22.09
C ILE A 193 -19.49 -7.76 22.67
N CYS A 194 -18.55 -8.31 23.46
CA CYS A 194 -18.64 -9.63 24.07
C CYS A 194 -19.20 -9.62 25.52
N ASP A 195 -19.59 -8.46 26.04
CA ASP A 195 -20.20 -8.33 27.39
C ASP A 195 -21.69 -8.53 27.35
#